data_d07acaa21b5308b0d2df2028f7ddedd5
#
_entry.id   d07acaa21b5308b0d2df2028f7ddedd5
#
_cell.length_a   1.000
_cell.length_b   1.000
_cell.length_c   1.000
_cell.angle_alpha   90.00
_cell.angle_beta   90.00
_cell.angle_gamma   90.00
#
_symmetry.space_group_name_H-M   'P 1'
#
loop_
_entity.id
_entity.type
_entity.pdbx_description
1 polymer ?
#
loop_
_entity_poly.entity_id
_entity_poly.type
_entity_poly.pdbx_seq_one_letter_code
_entity_poly.pdbx_strand_id
1 'polypeptide(L)'
;GATVFGYPVKDPTAFGVVEFDSEKNVVSIEEKPKQPKSNFAVPGLYFYDNDVIEIAKNVKPSARGEIEITAVNNEYLRRGSLKVELMGRGMAWLDTGTPEGMLNASEYVSTIQARQGFYIACLEEIAWRKGFIDDVQLREVGESLKMTQYGQYILSLL
;
A
#
# COMPACT_ATOMS: atom_id res chain seq x y z
N GLY A 1 -12.23 -13.27 -5.84
CA GLY A 1 -12.58 -12.29 -4.81
C GLY A 1 -11.55 -11.18 -4.72
N ALA A 2 -11.74 -10.30 -3.75
CA ALA A 2 -10.83 -9.20 -3.48
C ALA A 2 -10.35 -9.23 -2.03
N THR A 3 -9.12 -8.73 -1.81
CA THR A 3 -8.60 -8.44 -0.47
C THR A 3 -8.09 -7.00 -0.46
N VAL A 4 -8.59 -6.23 0.49
CA VAL A 4 -8.15 -4.87 0.80
C VAL A 4 -7.65 -4.80 2.24
N PHE A 5 -7.04 -3.69 2.61
CA PHE A 5 -6.48 -3.54 3.95
C PHE A 5 -7.20 -2.43 4.71
N GLY A 6 -7.28 -2.58 6.04
CA GLY A 6 -7.76 -1.55 6.95
C GLY A 6 -6.60 -1.09 7.85
N TYR A 7 -6.28 0.19 7.81
CA TYR A 7 -5.23 0.80 8.61
C TYR A 7 -5.83 1.81 9.60
N PRO A 8 -5.59 1.68 10.91
CA PRO A 8 -6.13 2.62 11.88
C PRO A 8 -5.42 3.96 11.79
N VAL A 9 -6.18 5.03 11.55
CA VAL A 9 -5.71 6.42 11.48
C VAL A 9 -6.44 7.29 12.47
N LYS A 10 -5.85 8.45 12.78
CA LYS A 10 -6.48 9.43 13.68
C LYS A 10 -7.66 10.14 13.00
N ASP A 11 -7.51 10.51 11.74
CA ASP A 11 -8.53 11.16 10.93
C ASP A 11 -8.65 10.42 9.58
N PRO A 12 -9.72 9.65 9.37
CA PRO A 12 -9.92 8.89 8.15
C PRO A 12 -10.66 9.66 7.04
N THR A 13 -11.04 10.92 7.25
CA THR A 13 -11.94 11.67 6.34
C THR A 13 -11.37 11.91 4.93
N ALA A 14 -10.04 11.78 4.76
CA ALA A 14 -9.37 11.93 3.47
C ALA A 14 -9.31 10.64 2.64
N PHE A 15 -9.76 9.51 3.19
CA PHE A 15 -9.56 8.17 2.63
C PHE A 15 -10.88 7.42 2.43
N GLY A 16 -10.84 6.29 1.73
CA GLY A 16 -11.88 5.29 1.84
C GLY A 16 -11.91 4.72 3.27
N VAL A 17 -13.08 4.58 3.86
CA VAL A 17 -13.24 4.12 5.25
C VAL A 17 -14.07 2.86 5.28
N VAL A 18 -13.54 1.81 5.91
CA VAL A 18 -14.25 0.54 6.09
C VAL A 18 -15.03 0.53 7.40
N GLU A 19 -16.28 0.09 7.34
CA GLU A 19 -17.15 -0.13 8.51
C GLU A 19 -17.25 -1.61 8.81
N PHE A 20 -17.23 -1.96 10.10
CA PHE A 20 -17.39 -3.32 10.60
C PHE A 20 -18.62 -3.43 11.50
N ASP A 21 -19.26 -4.61 11.47
CA ASP A 21 -20.26 -4.98 12.48
C ASP A 21 -19.59 -5.46 13.79
N SER A 22 -20.44 -5.88 14.75
CA SER A 22 -19.98 -6.41 16.05
C SER A 22 -19.18 -7.72 15.94
N GLU A 23 -19.32 -8.44 14.83
CA GLU A 23 -18.63 -9.69 14.54
C GLU A 23 -17.37 -9.49 13.70
N LYS A 24 -17.02 -8.21 13.41
CA LYS A 24 -15.91 -7.78 12.56
C LYS A 24 -16.06 -8.13 11.07
N ASN A 25 -17.29 -8.38 10.60
CA ASN A 25 -17.54 -8.46 9.17
C ASN A 25 -17.62 -7.05 8.58
N VAL A 26 -17.20 -6.92 7.33
CA VAL A 26 -17.27 -5.65 6.60
C VAL A 26 -18.72 -5.37 6.22
N VAL A 27 -19.22 -4.21 6.62
CA VAL A 27 -20.60 -3.76 6.36
C VAL A 27 -20.63 -2.78 5.20
N SER A 28 -19.69 -1.86 5.15
CA SER A 28 -19.61 -0.85 4.09
C SER A 28 -18.19 -0.34 3.91
N ILE A 29 -17.93 0.23 2.72
CA ILE A 29 -16.76 1.08 2.46
C ILE A 29 -17.28 2.38 1.84
N GLU A 30 -16.94 3.51 2.47
CA GLU A 30 -17.35 4.84 2.03
C GLU A 30 -16.13 5.69 1.66
N GLU A 31 -16.16 6.32 0.50
CA GLU A 31 -15.08 7.18 0.03
C GLU A 31 -15.17 8.57 0.66
N LYS A 32 -14.13 8.98 1.38
CA LYS A 32 -14.00 10.32 2.00
C LYS A 32 -15.25 10.77 2.74
N PRO A 33 -15.73 9.99 3.71
CA PRO A 33 -16.97 10.29 4.39
C PRO A 33 -16.83 11.55 5.26
N LYS A 34 -17.86 12.40 5.27
CA LYS A 34 -17.93 13.56 6.18
C LYS A 34 -18.06 13.15 7.64
N GLN A 35 -18.69 12.00 7.89
CA GLN A 35 -18.91 11.42 9.20
C GLN A 35 -18.50 9.95 9.15
N PRO A 36 -17.20 9.66 9.33
CA PRO A 36 -16.69 8.30 9.23
C PRO A 36 -17.26 7.41 10.35
N LYS A 37 -17.66 6.20 10.00
CA LYS A 37 -18.23 5.22 10.93
C LYS A 37 -17.19 4.38 11.64
N SER A 38 -15.94 4.48 11.23
CA SER A 38 -14.77 3.87 11.86
C SER A 38 -13.54 4.73 11.65
N ASN A 39 -12.44 4.37 12.28
CA ASN A 39 -11.13 4.98 12.04
C ASN A 39 -10.21 4.11 11.13
N PHE A 40 -10.76 3.12 10.44
CA PHE A 40 -10.00 2.27 9.55
C PHE A 40 -10.04 2.81 8.11
N ALA A 41 -8.96 3.46 7.71
CA ALA A 41 -8.73 3.88 6.33
C ALA A 41 -8.32 2.69 5.45
N VAL A 42 -8.69 2.72 4.18
CA VAL A 42 -8.29 1.73 3.17
C VAL A 42 -7.06 2.25 2.43
N PRO A 43 -5.87 1.67 2.68
CA PRO A 43 -4.66 2.00 1.92
C PRO A 43 -4.77 1.63 0.44
N GLY A 44 -3.97 2.26 -0.41
CA GLY A 44 -3.91 1.98 -1.85
C GLY A 44 -3.20 0.66 -2.20
N LEU A 45 -3.47 -0.40 -1.45
CA LEU A 45 -2.96 -1.75 -1.68
C LEU A 45 -4.14 -2.71 -1.84
N TYR A 46 -4.27 -3.32 -3.01
CA TYR A 46 -5.42 -4.14 -3.37
C TYR A 46 -4.97 -5.44 -4.03
N PHE A 47 -5.63 -6.54 -3.71
CA PHE A 47 -5.51 -7.81 -4.42
C PHE A 47 -6.87 -8.17 -5.00
N TYR A 48 -6.91 -8.40 -6.31
CA TYR A 48 -8.13 -8.73 -7.04
C TYR A 48 -7.93 -9.97 -7.90
N ASP A 49 -8.99 -10.74 -8.07
CA ASP A 49 -9.07 -11.72 -9.15
C ASP A 49 -9.38 -11.04 -10.50
N ASN A 50 -9.45 -11.82 -11.57
CA ASN A 50 -9.67 -11.30 -12.92
C ASN A 50 -11.04 -10.63 -13.14
N ASP A 51 -12.00 -10.84 -12.25
CA ASP A 51 -13.31 -10.18 -12.34
C ASP A 51 -13.20 -8.67 -12.21
N VAL A 52 -12.11 -8.17 -11.60
CA VAL A 52 -11.85 -6.74 -11.48
C VAL A 52 -11.88 -6.02 -12.82
N ILE A 53 -11.46 -6.67 -13.89
CA ILE A 53 -11.41 -6.07 -15.24
C ILE A 53 -12.84 -5.68 -15.69
N GLU A 54 -13.79 -6.58 -15.53
CA GLU A 54 -15.19 -6.32 -15.92
C GLU A 54 -15.90 -5.41 -14.94
N ILE A 55 -15.59 -5.53 -13.64
CA ILE A 55 -16.13 -4.62 -12.62
C ILE A 55 -15.67 -3.19 -12.91
N ALA A 56 -14.37 -2.98 -13.10
CA ALA A 56 -13.79 -1.65 -13.33
C ALA A 56 -14.33 -0.97 -14.60
N LYS A 57 -14.54 -1.73 -15.69
CA LYS A 57 -15.15 -1.19 -16.94
C LYS A 57 -16.56 -0.66 -16.73
N ASN A 58 -17.28 -1.16 -15.73
CA ASN A 58 -18.67 -0.81 -15.47
C ASN A 58 -18.86 0.20 -14.33
N VAL A 59 -17.76 0.63 -13.67
CA VAL A 59 -17.82 1.65 -12.63
C VAL A 59 -18.25 2.99 -13.24
N LYS A 60 -19.23 3.62 -12.61
CA LYS A 60 -19.71 4.96 -12.99
C LYS A 60 -19.05 6.01 -12.11
N PRO A 61 -18.87 7.22 -12.64
CA PRO A 61 -18.40 8.35 -11.83
C PRO A 61 -19.28 8.54 -10.60
N SER A 62 -18.65 8.83 -9.47
CA SER A 62 -19.32 9.17 -8.20
C SER A 62 -19.98 10.56 -8.28
N ALA A 63 -20.66 10.97 -7.22
CA ALA A 63 -21.21 12.32 -7.09
C ALA A 63 -20.12 13.43 -7.16
N ARG A 64 -18.86 13.06 -6.97
CA ARG A 64 -17.67 13.93 -7.12
C ARG A 64 -17.17 14.04 -8.58
N GLY A 65 -17.74 13.24 -9.48
CA GLY A 65 -17.33 13.17 -10.89
C GLY A 65 -16.09 12.30 -11.12
N GLU A 66 -15.63 11.55 -10.12
CA GLU A 66 -14.44 10.69 -10.19
C GLU A 66 -14.84 9.20 -10.29
N ILE A 67 -14.07 8.42 -11.05
CA ILE A 67 -14.13 6.95 -11.03
C ILE A 67 -13.30 6.48 -9.86
N GLU A 68 -13.96 5.96 -8.83
CA GLU A 68 -13.33 5.65 -7.55
C GLU A 68 -13.11 4.15 -7.36
N ILE A 69 -11.94 3.77 -6.85
CA ILE A 69 -11.62 2.38 -6.53
C ILE A 69 -12.58 1.82 -5.46
N THR A 70 -13.11 2.66 -4.60
CA THR A 70 -14.11 2.29 -3.58
C THR A 70 -15.36 1.69 -4.21
N ALA A 71 -15.75 2.11 -5.41
CA ALA A 71 -16.87 1.50 -6.14
C ALA A 71 -16.57 0.05 -6.57
N VAL A 72 -15.34 -0.24 -6.95
CA VAL A 72 -14.88 -1.61 -7.24
C VAL A 72 -14.94 -2.46 -5.98
N ASN A 73 -14.41 -1.97 -4.87
CA ASN A 73 -14.43 -2.67 -3.58
C ASN A 73 -15.85 -2.96 -3.11
N ASN A 74 -16.77 -2.00 -3.26
CA ASN A 74 -18.18 -2.16 -2.91
C ASN A 74 -18.89 -3.20 -3.78
N GLU A 75 -18.51 -3.35 -5.04
CA GLU A 75 -19.06 -4.42 -5.88
C GLU A 75 -18.61 -5.80 -5.40
N TYR A 76 -17.34 -5.98 -5.00
CA TYR A 76 -16.88 -7.21 -4.36
C TYR A 76 -17.57 -7.45 -3.01
N LEU A 77 -17.82 -6.41 -2.22
CA LEU A 77 -18.58 -6.52 -0.97
C LEU A 77 -20.01 -7.00 -1.24
N ARG A 78 -20.69 -6.40 -2.23
CA ARG A 78 -22.04 -6.80 -2.64
C ARG A 78 -22.13 -8.27 -3.11
N ARG A 79 -21.06 -8.77 -3.74
CA ARG A 79 -20.92 -10.18 -4.17
C ARG A 79 -20.57 -11.13 -3.02
N GLY A 80 -20.31 -10.62 -1.81
CA GLY A 80 -19.86 -11.44 -0.68
C GLY A 80 -18.44 -12.00 -0.86
N SER A 81 -17.63 -11.38 -1.69
CA SER A 81 -16.28 -11.85 -2.05
C SER A 81 -15.17 -10.84 -1.71
N LEU A 82 -15.44 -9.86 -0.84
CA LEU A 82 -14.46 -8.94 -0.30
C LEU A 82 -13.93 -9.43 1.05
N LYS A 83 -12.61 -9.44 1.21
CA LYS A 83 -11.94 -9.58 2.50
C LYS A 83 -11.27 -8.27 2.90
N VAL A 84 -11.23 -7.98 4.19
CA VAL A 84 -10.44 -6.88 4.74
C VAL A 84 -9.46 -7.46 5.75
N GLU A 85 -8.17 -7.21 5.53
CA GLU A 85 -7.09 -7.57 6.44
C GLU A 85 -6.66 -6.33 7.22
N LEU A 86 -6.64 -6.42 8.55
CA LEU A 86 -6.24 -5.29 9.39
C LEU A 86 -4.73 -5.23 9.53
N MET A 87 -4.16 -4.08 9.18
CA MET A 87 -2.75 -3.81 9.36
C MET A 87 -2.46 -3.53 10.86
N GLY A 88 -1.50 -4.26 11.41
CA GLY A 88 -1.12 -4.13 12.81
C GLY A 88 -0.25 -2.88 13.08
N ARG A 89 -0.06 -2.58 14.38
CA ARG A 89 0.73 -1.42 14.85
C ARG A 89 2.19 -1.39 14.39
N GLY A 90 2.76 -2.54 14.03
CA GLY A 90 4.14 -2.64 13.51
C GLY A 90 4.30 -2.22 12.06
N MET A 91 3.21 -1.98 11.35
CA MET A 91 3.22 -1.53 9.96
C MET A 91 3.08 -0.01 9.92
N ALA A 92 3.85 0.64 9.05
CA ALA A 92 3.71 2.06 8.75
C ALA A 92 3.14 2.22 7.35
N TRP A 93 2.00 2.88 7.27
CA TRP A 93 1.45 3.38 6.02
C TRP A 93 1.46 4.90 6.07
N LEU A 94 2.10 5.51 5.08
CA LEU A 94 2.27 6.95 4.97
C LEU A 94 1.74 7.38 3.60
N ASP A 95 0.71 8.22 3.62
CA ASP A 95 0.19 8.83 2.40
C ASP A 95 1.09 9.99 1.97
N THR A 96 1.44 10.03 0.68
CA THR A 96 2.33 11.04 0.10
C THR A 96 1.58 12.03 -0.81
N GLY A 97 0.27 12.08 -0.71
CA GLY A 97 -0.60 12.94 -1.51
C GLY A 97 -0.52 14.43 -1.19
N THR A 98 0.19 14.81 -0.12
CA THR A 98 0.44 16.20 0.26
C THR A 98 1.93 16.47 0.44
N PRO A 99 2.40 17.74 0.32
CA PRO A 99 3.81 18.06 0.60
C PRO A 99 4.25 17.67 2.01
N GLU A 100 3.40 17.85 3.01
CA GLU A 100 3.66 17.43 4.39
C GLU A 100 3.74 15.90 4.52
N GLY A 101 2.81 15.17 3.91
CA GLY A 101 2.82 13.70 3.91
C GLY A 101 4.07 13.15 3.24
N MET A 102 4.51 13.74 2.14
CA MET A 102 5.75 13.35 1.45
C MET A 102 6.98 13.61 2.33
N LEU A 103 7.05 14.74 3.02
CA LEU A 103 8.14 15.05 3.94
C LEU A 103 8.19 14.03 5.09
N ASN A 104 7.06 13.77 5.73
CA ASN A 104 6.95 12.80 6.83
C ASN A 104 7.37 11.39 6.38
N ALA A 105 6.97 10.96 5.19
CA ALA A 105 7.37 9.68 4.62
C ALA A 105 8.89 9.63 4.38
N SER A 106 9.47 10.70 3.83
CA SER A 106 10.90 10.81 3.57
C SER A 106 11.72 10.75 4.87
N GLU A 107 11.31 11.47 5.90
CA GLU A 107 11.94 11.44 7.21
C GLU A 107 11.85 10.06 7.87
N TYR A 108 10.69 9.41 7.79
CA TYR A 108 10.51 8.07 8.31
C TYR A 108 11.44 7.06 7.62
N VAL A 109 11.45 7.04 6.28
CA VAL A 109 12.33 6.16 5.49
C VAL A 109 13.79 6.43 5.82
N SER A 110 14.22 7.69 5.81
CA SER A 110 15.59 8.09 6.14
C SER A 110 16.02 7.62 7.53
N THR A 111 15.15 7.80 8.52
CA THR A 111 15.43 7.39 9.91
C THR A 111 15.61 5.86 10.02
N ILE A 112 14.73 5.08 9.41
CA ILE A 112 14.82 3.63 9.45
C ILE A 112 16.08 3.15 8.72
N GLN A 113 16.36 3.65 7.52
CA GLN A 113 17.54 3.28 6.75
C GLN A 113 18.85 3.61 7.48
N ALA A 114 18.96 4.83 8.01
CA ALA A 114 20.14 5.25 8.76
C ALA A 114 20.35 4.44 10.03
N ARG A 115 19.26 4.05 10.72
CA ARG A 115 19.35 3.31 11.98
C ARG A 115 19.65 1.84 11.80
N GLN A 116 19.09 1.22 10.77
CA GLN A 116 19.16 -0.24 10.58
C GLN A 116 20.19 -0.66 9.52
N GLY A 117 20.72 0.28 8.73
CA GLY A 117 21.77 0.02 7.75
C GLY A 117 21.31 -0.75 6.52
N PHE A 118 20.03 -0.68 6.17
CA PHE A 118 19.51 -1.25 4.92
C PHE A 118 18.72 -0.21 4.13
N TYR A 119 18.44 -0.47 2.86
CA TYR A 119 17.58 0.38 2.04
C TYR A 119 16.17 -0.21 1.94
N ILE A 120 15.17 0.60 2.27
CA ILE A 120 13.76 0.24 2.08
C ILE A 120 13.48 0.14 0.59
N ALA A 121 12.83 -0.96 0.16
CA ALA A 121 12.50 -1.23 -1.24
C ALA A 121 13.72 -1.25 -2.19
N CYS A 122 14.89 -1.71 -1.72
CA CYS A 122 16.02 -2.01 -2.58
C CYS A 122 15.64 -3.16 -3.52
N LEU A 123 15.32 -2.83 -4.78
CA LEU A 123 14.80 -3.80 -5.74
C LEU A 123 15.81 -4.89 -6.07
N GLU A 124 17.09 -4.55 -6.13
CA GLU A 124 18.20 -5.46 -6.42
C GLU A 124 18.37 -6.47 -5.28
N GLU A 125 18.36 -6.02 -4.02
CA GLU A 125 18.39 -6.92 -2.87
C GLU A 125 17.18 -7.86 -2.85
N ILE A 126 15.98 -7.32 -3.11
CA ILE A 126 14.75 -8.11 -3.16
C ILE A 126 14.84 -9.16 -4.27
N ALA A 127 15.27 -8.77 -5.47
CA ALA A 127 15.42 -9.66 -6.61
C ALA A 127 16.44 -10.77 -6.31
N TRP A 128 17.58 -10.42 -5.72
CA TRP A 128 18.61 -11.38 -5.31
C TRP A 128 18.10 -12.36 -4.24
N ARG A 129 17.51 -11.86 -3.16
CA ARG A 129 16.95 -12.72 -2.09
C ARG A 129 15.82 -13.63 -2.58
N LYS A 130 15.10 -13.22 -3.63
CA LYS A 130 14.06 -14.04 -4.28
C LYS A 130 14.60 -14.99 -5.35
N GLY A 131 15.89 -14.94 -5.66
CA GLY A 131 16.51 -15.76 -6.69
C GLY A 131 16.15 -15.35 -8.12
N PHE A 132 15.70 -14.11 -8.33
CA PHE A 132 15.41 -13.56 -9.66
C PHE A 132 16.70 -13.12 -10.36
N ILE A 133 17.73 -12.75 -9.61
CA ILE A 133 19.09 -12.48 -10.06
C ILE A 133 20.07 -13.25 -9.18
N ASP A 134 21.24 -13.56 -9.74
CA ASP A 134 22.33 -14.24 -9.05
C ASP A 134 23.37 -13.26 -8.49
N ASP A 135 24.39 -13.80 -7.79
CA ASP A 135 25.49 -13.01 -7.20
C ASP A 135 26.28 -12.22 -8.23
N VAL A 136 26.43 -12.77 -9.47
CA VAL A 136 27.17 -12.10 -10.54
C VAL A 136 26.39 -10.86 -11.01
N GLN A 137 25.12 -11.03 -11.26
CA GLN A 137 24.24 -9.95 -11.68
C GLN A 137 24.12 -8.86 -10.59
N LEU A 138 23.98 -9.25 -9.31
CA LEU A 138 23.95 -8.30 -8.20
C LEU A 138 25.25 -7.51 -8.13
N ARG A 139 26.39 -8.18 -8.29
CA ARG A 139 27.73 -7.55 -8.30
C ARG A 139 27.87 -6.56 -9.46
N GLU A 140 27.44 -6.94 -10.67
CA GLU A 140 27.49 -6.05 -11.85
C GLU A 140 26.70 -4.75 -11.59
N VAL A 141 25.50 -4.84 -11.02
CA VAL A 141 24.71 -3.66 -10.66
C VAL A 141 25.42 -2.82 -9.61
N GLY A 142 25.90 -3.44 -8.52
CA GLY A 142 26.64 -2.74 -7.48
C GLY A 142 27.89 -2.01 -7.99
N GLU A 143 28.68 -2.66 -8.87
CA GLU A 143 29.86 -2.05 -9.50
C GLU A 143 29.49 -0.87 -10.40
N SER A 144 28.38 -0.97 -11.14
CA SER A 144 27.90 0.15 -11.98
C SER A 144 27.55 1.39 -11.16
N LEU A 145 27.17 1.21 -9.89
CA LEU A 145 26.74 2.25 -8.96
C LEU A 145 27.74 2.51 -7.82
N LYS A 146 28.95 1.95 -7.88
CA LYS A 146 29.91 1.95 -6.76
C LYS A 146 30.31 3.31 -6.22
N MET A 147 30.15 4.37 -6.99
CA MET A 147 30.41 5.75 -6.56
C MET A 147 29.31 6.32 -5.66
N THR A 148 28.20 5.60 -5.47
CA THR A 148 27.08 5.99 -4.63
C THR A 148 27.02 5.14 -3.36
N GLN A 149 26.41 5.68 -2.30
CA GLN A 149 26.15 4.90 -1.08
C GLN A 149 25.25 3.68 -1.37
N TYR A 150 24.31 3.82 -2.30
CA TYR A 150 23.40 2.74 -2.71
C TYR A 150 24.17 1.58 -3.38
N GLY A 151 25.07 1.87 -4.32
CA GLY A 151 25.89 0.84 -4.96
C GLY A 151 26.85 0.15 -3.97
N GLN A 152 27.44 0.92 -3.03
CA GLN A 152 28.26 0.36 -1.95
C GLN A 152 27.44 -0.57 -1.04
N TYR A 153 26.19 -0.21 -0.75
CA TYR A 153 25.28 -1.07 -0.01
C TYR A 153 25.02 -2.38 -0.78
N ILE A 154 24.68 -2.32 -2.07
CA ILE A 154 24.47 -3.52 -2.90
C ILE A 154 25.68 -4.45 -2.86
N LEU A 155 26.90 -3.89 -3.02
CA LEU A 155 28.13 -4.68 -2.96
C LEU A 155 28.38 -5.30 -1.58
N SER A 156 27.91 -4.67 -0.51
CA SER A 156 28.05 -5.19 0.86
C SER A 156 27.13 -6.37 1.19
N LEU A 157 26.17 -6.68 0.32
CA LEU A 157 25.27 -7.82 0.49
C LEU A 157 25.91 -9.16 0.09
N LEU A 158 26.99 -9.12 -0.69
CA LEU A 158 27.76 -10.25 -1.20
C LEU A 158 28.92 -10.62 -0.28
#